data_e99a84f3692008de9433b45e8caa0787
#
_entry.id   e99a84f3692008de9433b45e8caa0787
#
_cell.length_a   1.000
_cell.length_b   1.000
_cell.length_c   1.000
_cell.angle_alpha   90.00
_cell.angle_beta   90.00
_cell.angle_gamma   90.00
#
_symmetry.space_group_name_H-M   'P 1'
#
loop_
_entity.id
_entity.type
_entity.pdbx_description
1 polymer ?
#
loop_
_entity_poly.entity_id
_entity_poly.type
_entity_poly.pdbx_seq_one_letter_code
_entity_poly.pdbx_strand_id
1 'polypeptide(L)'
;ALAELAAKRKDYDSAWLAAQVSSGLIGDPGVGEKEILTKLTPYAKKREVAQRQLTDRLWTEHLFHPKVRGPLADLLAILFEQAGTLYKEDFTRYGVVPKKHYIDVAGAQEYQIHHYRYVSRILGMDQVGVFSPFLVTTRERMAKRTTEPAPDPMIGIEICHTDPVALKFGGKFFSETGQREVYYLLGRTMTFLRPELALTQRLSAERLESVLQAAISLSVDRFRFTADLRLIDTERKRLEQHLTPQARDALARVTKEYVKVATPTDLRNFLEGAELTATRTGAFVAGEIEPVKRMVMAETGANFRVQPRSKIRDLLVFALGDDLHALRVAVGTNVEVQIRK
;
A
#
# COMPACT_ATOMS: atom_id res chain seq x y z
N ALA A 1 -27.74 14.32 0.34
CA ALA A 1 -27.48 15.79 0.43
C ALA A 1 -26.14 16.20 -0.22
N LEU A 2 -24.94 15.69 0.22
CA LEU A 2 -23.64 16.08 -0.39
C LEU A 2 -23.55 15.69 -1.87
N ALA A 3 -23.94 14.46 -2.21
CA ALA A 3 -23.95 13.98 -3.58
C ALA A 3 -24.82 14.84 -4.51
N GLU A 4 -26.01 15.21 -4.07
CA GLU A 4 -26.93 16.06 -4.83
C GLU A 4 -26.39 17.48 -5.01
N LEU A 5 -25.73 18.03 -3.98
CA LEU A 5 -25.11 19.37 -4.05
C LEU A 5 -23.97 19.37 -5.07
N ALA A 6 -23.10 18.36 -5.04
CA ALA A 6 -22.01 18.20 -6.02
C ALA A 6 -22.57 18.02 -7.45
N ALA A 7 -23.61 17.19 -7.62
CA ALA A 7 -24.28 17.00 -8.92
C ALA A 7 -24.86 18.32 -9.47
N LYS A 8 -25.49 19.15 -8.63
CA LYS A 8 -26.00 20.48 -9.02
C LYS A 8 -24.87 21.42 -9.47
N ARG A 9 -23.68 21.29 -8.88
CA ARG A 9 -22.48 22.06 -9.27
C ARG A 9 -21.77 21.48 -10.50
N LYS A 10 -22.29 20.38 -11.07
CA LYS A 10 -21.67 19.63 -12.19
C LYS A 10 -20.33 19.00 -11.83
N ASP A 11 -20.03 18.86 -10.57
CA ASP A 11 -18.91 18.06 -10.07
C ASP A 11 -19.37 16.60 -9.95
N TYR A 12 -19.32 15.92 -11.08
CA TYR A 12 -19.87 14.57 -11.20
C TYR A 12 -19.03 13.50 -10.49
N ASP A 13 -17.72 13.71 -10.40
CA ASP A 13 -16.86 12.74 -9.69
C ASP A 13 -17.11 12.79 -8.18
N SER A 14 -17.13 13.98 -7.57
CA SER A 14 -17.48 14.16 -6.17
C SER A 14 -18.92 13.72 -5.86
N ALA A 15 -19.85 13.93 -6.77
CA ALA A 15 -21.23 13.45 -6.63
C ALA A 15 -21.28 11.92 -6.59
N TRP A 16 -20.56 11.26 -7.48
CA TRP A 16 -20.49 9.80 -7.55
C TRP A 16 -19.78 9.21 -6.34
N LEU A 17 -18.65 9.79 -5.89
CA LEU A 17 -17.94 9.35 -4.69
C LEU A 17 -18.82 9.50 -3.44
N ALA A 18 -19.49 10.64 -3.26
CA ALA A 18 -20.40 10.86 -2.12
C ALA A 18 -21.57 9.88 -2.12
N ALA A 19 -22.14 9.56 -3.29
CA ALA A 19 -23.19 8.57 -3.40
C ALA A 19 -22.69 7.15 -3.10
N GLN A 20 -21.47 6.79 -3.52
CA GLN A 20 -20.84 5.53 -3.13
C GLN A 20 -20.58 5.42 -1.64
N VAL A 21 -20.13 6.50 -1.01
CA VAL A 21 -19.93 6.55 0.45
C VAL A 21 -21.25 6.32 1.19
N SER A 22 -22.32 6.99 0.77
CA SER A 22 -23.66 6.82 1.35
C SER A 22 -24.13 5.37 1.21
N SER A 23 -24.00 4.78 0.03
CA SER A 23 -24.39 3.39 -0.24
C SER A 23 -23.46 2.38 0.44
N GLY A 24 -22.17 2.49 0.21
CA GLY A 24 -21.17 1.48 0.61
C GLY A 24 -20.78 1.57 2.07
N LEU A 25 -20.40 2.74 2.58
CA LEU A 25 -19.90 2.88 3.95
C LEU A 25 -21.02 3.09 4.98
N ILE A 26 -22.00 3.92 4.68
CA ILE A 26 -23.10 4.22 5.60
C ILE A 26 -24.19 3.15 5.52
N GLY A 27 -24.43 2.60 4.34
CA GLY A 27 -25.35 1.48 4.12
C GLY A 27 -26.80 1.88 3.88
N ASP A 28 -27.09 3.18 3.79
CA ASP A 28 -28.45 3.69 3.51
C ASP A 28 -28.40 4.85 2.51
N PRO A 29 -28.32 4.55 1.22
CA PRO A 29 -28.41 5.58 0.20
C PRO A 29 -29.84 6.09 0.08
N GLY A 30 -30.04 7.38 0.17
CA GLY A 30 -31.30 8.03 -0.14
C GLY A 30 -31.68 7.89 -1.61
N VAL A 31 -32.90 8.32 -1.97
CA VAL A 31 -33.41 8.23 -3.35
C VAL A 31 -32.48 8.98 -4.33
N GLY A 32 -32.05 10.20 -3.95
CA GLY A 32 -31.18 11.02 -4.78
C GLY A 32 -29.80 10.39 -5.01
N GLU A 33 -29.20 9.75 -3.99
CA GLU A 33 -27.93 9.04 -4.12
C GLU A 33 -28.04 7.81 -5.05
N LYS A 34 -29.14 7.06 -4.96
CA LYS A 34 -29.43 5.93 -5.87
C LYS A 34 -29.54 6.39 -7.33
N GLU A 35 -30.23 7.51 -7.57
CA GLU A 35 -30.34 8.09 -8.92
C GLU A 35 -28.98 8.55 -9.44
N ILE A 36 -28.15 9.19 -8.61
CA ILE A 36 -26.80 9.63 -8.97
C ILE A 36 -25.94 8.42 -9.35
N LEU A 37 -25.93 7.35 -8.53
CA LEU A 37 -25.21 6.12 -8.82
C LEU A 37 -25.68 5.52 -10.16
N THR A 38 -26.98 5.40 -10.36
CA THR A 38 -27.54 4.85 -11.60
C THR A 38 -27.13 5.65 -12.84
N LYS A 39 -27.16 6.99 -12.74
CA LYS A 39 -26.79 7.88 -13.85
C LYS A 39 -25.30 7.94 -14.12
N LEU A 40 -24.45 7.95 -13.08
CA LEU A 40 -23.01 8.21 -13.23
C LEU A 40 -22.15 6.95 -13.35
N THR A 41 -22.57 5.80 -12.84
CA THR A 41 -21.82 4.53 -12.96
C THR A 41 -21.40 4.17 -14.40
N PRO A 42 -22.24 4.35 -15.43
CA PRO A 42 -21.80 4.09 -16.81
C PRO A 42 -20.63 4.98 -17.26
N TYR A 43 -20.54 6.20 -16.78
CA TYR A 43 -19.42 7.11 -17.07
C TYR A 43 -18.17 6.73 -16.28
N ALA A 44 -18.33 6.33 -15.02
CA ALA A 44 -17.22 5.80 -14.21
C ALA A 44 -16.59 4.58 -14.88
N LYS A 45 -17.40 3.64 -15.39
CA LYS A 45 -16.93 2.45 -16.11
C LYS A 45 -16.18 2.77 -17.41
N LYS A 46 -16.53 3.83 -18.12
CA LYS A 46 -15.79 4.25 -19.33
C LYS A 46 -14.38 4.74 -19.03
N ARG A 47 -14.12 5.21 -17.82
CA ARG A 47 -12.82 5.72 -17.35
C ARG A 47 -12.20 4.83 -16.28
N GLU A 48 -12.56 3.57 -16.29
CA GLU A 48 -12.06 2.59 -15.32
C GLU A 48 -10.55 2.33 -15.44
N VAL A 49 -9.99 2.55 -16.63
CA VAL A 49 -8.58 2.33 -16.90
C VAL A 49 -7.80 3.61 -16.74
N ALA A 50 -6.89 3.64 -15.77
CA ALA A 50 -5.98 4.76 -15.55
C ALA A 50 -5.07 4.97 -16.77
N GLN A 51 -4.93 6.23 -17.18
CA GLN A 51 -4.13 6.64 -18.32
C GLN A 51 -2.70 7.04 -17.94
N ARG A 52 -2.50 7.36 -16.65
CA ARG A 52 -1.23 7.85 -16.09
C ARG A 52 -0.91 7.12 -14.81
N GLN A 53 0.38 7.07 -14.46
CA GLN A 53 0.85 6.56 -13.19
C GLN A 53 0.89 7.67 -12.12
N LEU A 54 0.89 7.26 -10.85
CA LEU A 54 1.14 8.15 -9.73
C LEU A 54 2.59 8.64 -9.74
N THR A 55 2.76 9.92 -9.46
CA THR A 55 4.07 10.52 -9.18
C THR A 55 4.34 10.53 -7.68
N ASP A 56 5.60 10.66 -7.26
CA ASP A 56 5.97 10.78 -5.84
C ASP A 56 5.24 11.93 -5.15
N ARG A 57 5.03 13.03 -5.88
CA ARG A 57 4.26 14.17 -5.38
C ARG A 57 2.81 13.79 -5.06
N LEU A 58 2.14 13.05 -5.94
CA LEU A 58 0.76 12.59 -5.70
C LEU A 58 0.68 11.61 -4.53
N TRP A 59 1.68 10.75 -4.38
CA TRP A 59 1.79 9.89 -3.21
C TRP A 59 1.85 10.72 -1.92
N THR A 60 2.76 11.68 -1.85
CA THR A 60 3.01 12.47 -0.63
C THR A 60 1.85 13.43 -0.31
N GLU A 61 1.33 14.15 -1.32
CA GLU A 61 0.32 15.18 -1.10
C GLU A 61 -1.09 14.62 -0.88
N HIS A 62 -1.45 13.51 -1.56
CA HIS A 62 -2.83 13.05 -1.59
C HIS A 62 -3.04 11.62 -1.08
N LEU A 63 -2.09 10.70 -1.28
CA LEU A 63 -2.31 9.30 -0.94
C LEU A 63 -1.82 8.97 0.48
N PHE A 64 -0.66 9.50 0.88
CA PHE A 64 -0.15 9.29 2.22
C PHE A 64 -1.12 9.86 3.27
N HIS A 65 -1.44 9.05 4.27
CA HIS A 65 -2.16 9.53 5.44
C HIS A 65 -1.33 10.61 6.17
N PRO A 66 -1.92 11.68 6.73
CA PRO A 66 -1.16 12.74 7.41
C PRO A 66 -0.15 12.24 8.45
N LYS A 67 -0.42 11.14 9.13
CA LYS A 67 0.49 10.53 10.12
C LYS A 67 1.82 10.01 9.53
N VAL A 68 1.91 9.79 8.22
CA VAL A 68 3.15 9.33 7.55
C VAL A 68 3.83 10.41 6.73
N ARG A 69 3.38 11.65 6.85
CA ARG A 69 4.02 12.80 6.19
C ARG A 69 5.06 13.43 7.12
N GLY A 70 6.13 13.96 6.56
CA GLY A 70 7.13 14.73 7.29
C GLY A 70 8.44 13.99 7.56
N PRO A 71 9.31 14.56 8.42
CA PRO A 71 10.72 14.15 8.53
C PRO A 71 10.95 12.69 8.95
N LEU A 72 10.00 12.05 9.64
CA LEU A 72 10.12 10.61 9.96
C LEU A 72 10.01 9.74 8.70
N ALA A 73 9.12 10.10 7.76
CA ALA A 73 9.03 9.42 6.48
C ALA A 73 10.34 9.53 5.68
N ASP A 74 10.89 10.74 5.61
CA ASP A 74 12.15 11.00 4.90
C ASP A 74 13.31 10.23 5.55
N LEU A 75 13.34 10.16 6.87
CA LEU A 75 14.36 9.40 7.61
C LEU A 75 14.26 7.90 7.32
N LEU A 76 13.05 7.34 7.32
CA LEU A 76 12.83 5.92 7.02
C LEU A 76 13.12 5.60 5.55
N ALA A 77 12.81 6.51 4.62
CA ALA A 77 13.14 6.36 3.21
C ALA A 77 14.66 6.27 3.01
N ILE A 78 15.44 7.20 3.58
CA ILE A 78 16.90 7.18 3.49
C ILE A 78 17.47 5.91 4.14
N LEU A 79 16.95 5.51 5.31
CA LEU A 79 17.37 4.26 5.95
C LEU A 79 17.10 3.04 5.07
N PHE A 80 15.94 2.98 4.43
CA PHE A 80 15.64 1.88 3.52
C PHE A 80 16.54 1.89 2.28
N GLU A 81 16.72 3.03 1.64
CA GLU A 81 17.53 3.14 0.42
C GLU A 81 19.01 2.86 0.67
N GLN A 82 19.55 3.33 1.79
CA GLN A 82 20.99 3.27 2.07
C GLN A 82 21.39 2.05 2.92
N ALA A 83 20.50 1.52 3.73
CA ALA A 83 20.80 0.44 4.67
C ALA A 83 19.77 -0.72 4.60
N GLY A 84 18.78 -0.67 3.72
CA GLY A 84 17.73 -1.70 3.62
C GLY A 84 18.30 -3.11 3.38
N THR A 85 19.42 -3.23 2.67
CA THR A 85 20.08 -4.51 2.43
C THR A 85 20.60 -5.20 3.70
N LEU A 86 20.82 -4.47 4.80
CA LEU A 86 21.17 -5.05 6.11
C LEU A 86 20.03 -5.92 6.69
N TYR A 87 18.83 -5.67 6.26
CA TYR A 87 17.62 -6.30 6.77
C TYR A 87 16.97 -7.22 5.73
N LYS A 88 17.69 -7.54 4.65
CA LYS A 88 17.21 -8.48 3.63
C LYS A 88 17.11 -9.89 4.19
N GLU A 89 16.19 -10.64 3.62
CA GLU A 89 15.98 -12.05 3.90
C GLU A 89 16.29 -12.88 2.66
N ASP A 90 16.51 -14.16 2.87
CA ASP A 90 16.71 -15.11 1.76
C ASP A 90 15.35 -15.59 1.22
N PHE A 91 15.30 -15.87 -0.08
CA PHE A 91 14.10 -16.43 -0.73
C PHE A 91 13.65 -17.76 -0.14
N THR A 92 14.56 -18.52 0.46
CA THR A 92 14.25 -19.81 1.11
C THR A 92 13.30 -19.63 2.29
N ARG A 93 13.38 -18.50 3.01
CA ARG A 93 12.44 -18.16 4.09
C ARG A 93 10.98 -18.11 3.61
N TYR A 94 10.78 -17.75 2.36
CA TYR A 94 9.47 -17.66 1.72
C TYR A 94 9.08 -18.93 0.96
N GLY A 95 9.90 -19.98 1.02
CA GLY A 95 9.70 -21.19 0.23
C GLY A 95 9.80 -20.94 -1.28
N VAL A 96 10.53 -19.89 -1.69
CA VAL A 96 10.71 -19.49 -3.09
C VAL A 96 12.06 -19.97 -3.60
N VAL A 97 12.05 -20.66 -4.75
CA VAL A 97 13.22 -20.96 -5.55
C VAL A 97 13.17 -20.03 -6.77
N PRO A 98 13.99 -18.95 -6.86
CA PRO A 98 13.81 -17.88 -7.82
C PRO A 98 13.71 -18.36 -9.27
N LYS A 99 14.63 -19.21 -9.73
CA LYS A 99 14.63 -19.74 -11.11
C LYS A 99 13.38 -20.58 -11.44
N LYS A 100 12.81 -21.26 -10.45
CA LYS A 100 11.65 -22.16 -10.65
C LYS A 100 10.32 -21.41 -10.50
N HIS A 101 10.22 -20.52 -9.52
CA HIS A 101 8.93 -19.93 -9.08
C HIS A 101 8.68 -18.53 -9.63
N TYR A 102 9.60 -18.00 -10.44
CA TYR A 102 9.42 -16.72 -11.13
C TYR A 102 8.22 -16.78 -12.09
N ILE A 103 7.42 -15.74 -12.08
CA ILE A 103 6.29 -15.59 -12.99
C ILE A 103 6.66 -14.52 -14.02
N ASP A 104 6.73 -14.92 -15.28
CA ASP A 104 6.76 -13.97 -16.39
C ASP A 104 5.40 -13.27 -16.45
N VAL A 105 5.35 -12.09 -15.87
CA VAL A 105 4.12 -11.30 -15.77
C VAL A 105 3.59 -10.93 -17.16
N ALA A 106 4.45 -10.73 -18.15
CA ALA A 106 4.03 -10.33 -19.51
C ALA A 106 3.32 -11.48 -20.25
N GLY A 107 3.80 -12.72 -20.07
CA GLY A 107 3.27 -13.92 -20.72
C GLY A 107 2.16 -14.63 -19.94
N ALA A 108 1.93 -14.28 -18.67
CA ALA A 108 0.95 -14.96 -17.82
C ALA A 108 -0.50 -14.69 -18.25
N GLN A 109 -1.32 -15.75 -18.21
CA GLN A 109 -2.74 -15.71 -18.63
C GLN A 109 -3.70 -15.62 -17.45
N GLU A 110 -3.21 -15.79 -16.23
CA GLU A 110 -4.03 -15.78 -15.02
C GLU A 110 -4.65 -14.41 -14.80
N TYR A 111 -5.93 -14.41 -14.50
CA TYR A 111 -6.75 -13.22 -14.25
C TYR A 111 -6.09 -12.25 -13.27
N GLN A 112 -5.60 -12.77 -12.13
CA GLN A 112 -5.00 -11.96 -11.08
C GLN A 112 -3.65 -11.34 -11.51
N ILE A 113 -2.86 -12.05 -12.34
CA ILE A 113 -1.61 -11.52 -12.88
C ILE A 113 -1.88 -10.40 -13.91
N HIS A 114 -2.94 -10.54 -14.70
CA HIS A 114 -3.37 -9.46 -15.59
C HIS A 114 -3.69 -8.18 -14.80
N HIS A 115 -4.39 -8.32 -13.67
CA HIS A 115 -4.70 -7.18 -12.80
C HIS A 115 -3.49 -6.64 -12.06
N TYR A 116 -2.52 -7.48 -11.69
CA TYR A 116 -1.25 -7.03 -11.15
C TYR A 116 -0.53 -6.08 -12.12
N ARG A 117 -0.46 -6.40 -13.41
CA ARG A 117 0.15 -5.49 -14.41
C ARG A 117 -0.48 -4.11 -14.44
N TYR A 118 -1.80 -4.07 -14.31
CA TYR A 118 -2.53 -2.81 -14.27
C TYR A 118 -2.23 -2.00 -12.99
N VAL A 119 -2.34 -2.62 -11.83
CA VAL A 119 -2.14 -1.95 -10.54
C VAL A 119 -0.69 -1.51 -10.35
N SER A 120 0.28 -2.37 -10.68
CA SER A 120 1.71 -2.05 -10.55
C SER A 120 2.10 -0.84 -11.42
N ARG A 121 1.57 -0.76 -12.64
CA ARG A 121 1.78 0.36 -13.54
C ARG A 121 1.18 1.67 -13.00
N ILE A 122 -0.05 1.66 -12.47
CA ILE A 122 -0.66 2.86 -11.87
C ILE A 122 0.19 3.36 -10.70
N LEU A 123 0.65 2.44 -9.85
CA LEU A 123 1.43 2.77 -8.66
C LEU A 123 2.90 3.13 -8.98
N GLY A 124 3.35 2.97 -10.23
CA GLY A 124 4.74 3.19 -10.61
C GLY A 124 5.71 2.13 -10.09
N MET A 125 5.23 0.88 -9.93
CA MET A 125 5.95 -0.24 -9.30
C MET A 125 6.00 -1.49 -10.19
N ASP A 126 6.08 -1.32 -11.50
CA ASP A 126 6.06 -2.39 -12.51
C ASP A 126 7.37 -3.21 -12.59
N GLN A 127 8.43 -2.73 -11.93
CA GLN A 127 9.74 -3.42 -11.88
C GLN A 127 9.83 -4.50 -10.78
N VAL A 128 8.79 -4.68 -9.95
CA VAL A 128 8.83 -5.63 -8.84
C VAL A 128 8.69 -7.07 -9.35
N GLY A 129 9.63 -7.93 -9.00
CA GLY A 129 9.60 -9.35 -9.36
C GLY A 129 8.45 -10.09 -8.68
N VAL A 130 7.81 -10.99 -9.42
CA VAL A 130 6.69 -11.81 -8.93
C VAL A 130 7.06 -13.27 -8.91
N PHE A 131 6.76 -13.95 -7.81
CA PHE A 131 7.00 -15.38 -7.62
C PHE A 131 5.74 -16.07 -7.13
N SER A 132 5.52 -17.31 -7.57
CA SER A 132 4.43 -18.13 -7.06
C SER A 132 4.75 -19.62 -7.08
N PRO A 133 5.23 -20.19 -5.98
CA PRO A 133 5.32 -21.63 -5.82
C PRO A 133 3.97 -22.32 -6.05
N PHE A 134 2.88 -21.73 -5.58
CA PHE A 134 1.52 -22.24 -5.74
C PHE A 134 1.13 -22.38 -7.22
N LEU A 135 1.29 -21.33 -8.01
CA LEU A 135 0.89 -21.32 -9.41
C LEU A 135 1.72 -22.31 -10.24
N VAL A 136 3.06 -22.30 -10.03
CA VAL A 136 3.96 -23.21 -10.75
C VAL A 136 3.62 -24.66 -10.44
N THR A 137 3.47 -25.02 -9.17
CA THR A 137 3.10 -26.38 -8.77
C THR A 137 1.70 -26.76 -9.29
N THR A 138 0.75 -25.83 -9.31
CA THR A 138 -0.59 -26.07 -9.86
C THR A 138 -0.53 -26.36 -11.37
N ARG A 139 0.25 -25.59 -12.13
CA ARG A 139 0.46 -25.83 -13.57
C ARG A 139 1.13 -27.18 -13.83
N GLU A 140 2.20 -27.54 -13.07
CA GLU A 140 2.87 -28.83 -13.16
C GLU A 140 1.92 -30.00 -12.86
N ARG A 141 1.06 -29.85 -11.85
CA ARG A 141 0.05 -30.87 -11.45
C ARG A 141 -1.00 -31.06 -12.52
N MET A 142 -1.50 -29.99 -13.10
CA MET A 142 -2.46 -30.08 -14.21
C MET A 142 -1.84 -30.82 -15.39
N ALA A 143 -0.57 -30.53 -15.71
CA ALA A 143 0.16 -31.19 -16.79
C ALA A 143 0.40 -32.71 -16.51
N LYS A 144 0.72 -33.06 -15.25
CA LYS A 144 1.05 -34.43 -14.84
C LYS A 144 -0.16 -35.23 -14.31
N ARG A 145 -1.34 -34.62 -14.17
CA ARG A 145 -2.55 -35.19 -13.57
C ARG A 145 -2.32 -35.78 -12.14
N THR A 146 -1.47 -35.11 -11.34
CA THR A 146 -1.15 -35.56 -9.98
C THR A 146 -2.14 -35.01 -8.94
N THR A 147 -2.29 -35.69 -7.80
CA THR A 147 -3.23 -35.35 -6.72
C THR A 147 -2.55 -34.69 -5.50
N GLU A 148 -1.24 -34.40 -5.57
CA GLU A 148 -0.53 -33.78 -4.44
C GLU A 148 -1.11 -32.41 -4.08
N PRO A 149 -1.20 -32.05 -2.77
CA PRO A 149 -1.74 -30.78 -2.34
C PRO A 149 -0.88 -29.60 -2.85
N ALA A 150 -1.54 -28.53 -3.26
CA ALA A 150 -0.84 -27.32 -3.64
C ALA A 150 -0.16 -26.68 -2.42
N PRO A 151 1.05 -26.11 -2.56
CA PRO A 151 1.70 -25.44 -1.45
C PRO A 151 0.89 -24.21 -1.04
N ASP A 152 0.71 -24.06 0.27
CA ASP A 152 0.22 -22.87 0.93
C ASP A 152 -1.03 -22.18 0.34
N PRO A 153 -2.19 -22.87 0.34
CA PRO A 153 -3.41 -22.35 -0.25
C PRO A 153 -3.97 -21.12 0.52
N MET A 154 -3.49 -20.88 1.75
CA MET A 154 -3.98 -19.79 2.61
C MET A 154 -3.24 -18.48 2.46
N ILE A 155 -2.07 -18.47 1.84
CA ILE A 155 -1.33 -17.23 1.58
C ILE A 155 -2.02 -16.44 0.46
N GLY A 156 -2.23 -15.15 0.71
CA GLY A 156 -2.68 -14.18 -0.29
C GLY A 156 -1.49 -13.60 -1.06
N ILE A 157 -1.12 -12.36 -0.71
CA ILE A 157 0.06 -11.69 -1.24
C ILE A 157 1.04 -11.48 -0.07
N GLU A 158 2.29 -11.87 -0.26
CA GLU A 158 3.37 -11.70 0.70
C GLU A 158 4.50 -10.89 0.08
N ILE A 159 5.04 -9.92 0.84
CA ILE A 159 6.23 -9.20 0.42
C ILE A 159 7.46 -10.02 0.82
N CYS A 160 8.25 -10.40 -0.16
CA CYS A 160 9.55 -11.01 0.08
C CYS A 160 10.58 -9.89 0.29
N HIS A 161 11.05 -9.73 1.50
CA HIS A 161 12.04 -8.72 1.87
C HIS A 161 13.46 -9.12 1.42
N THR A 162 13.57 -9.56 0.19
CA THR A 162 14.81 -9.95 -0.49
C THR A 162 15.49 -8.73 -1.12
N ASP A 163 16.57 -8.95 -1.83
CA ASP A 163 17.25 -7.92 -2.61
C ASP A 163 17.47 -8.46 -4.04
N PRO A 164 16.76 -7.92 -5.04
CA PRO A 164 15.68 -6.92 -4.94
C PRO A 164 14.43 -7.43 -4.22
N VAL A 165 13.62 -6.51 -3.68
CA VAL A 165 12.31 -6.82 -3.07
C VAL A 165 11.39 -7.44 -4.10
N ALA A 166 10.60 -8.43 -3.69
CA ALA A 166 9.70 -9.16 -4.56
C ALA A 166 8.32 -9.41 -3.92
N LEU A 167 7.37 -9.86 -4.72
CA LEU A 167 6.07 -10.31 -4.27
C LEU A 167 5.92 -11.82 -4.47
N LYS A 168 5.37 -12.50 -3.47
CA LYS A 168 4.94 -13.89 -3.56
C LYS A 168 3.42 -13.97 -3.56
N PHE A 169 2.86 -14.61 -4.58
CA PHE A 169 1.44 -14.84 -4.70
C PHE A 169 1.09 -16.28 -4.33
N GLY A 170 0.19 -16.43 -3.37
CA GLY A 170 -0.27 -17.73 -2.88
C GLY A 170 -1.68 -18.10 -3.34
N GLY A 171 -2.18 -19.26 -2.90
CA GLY A 171 -3.45 -19.82 -3.36
C GLY A 171 -4.66 -18.94 -3.07
N LYS A 172 -4.69 -18.28 -1.90
CA LYS A 172 -5.77 -17.37 -1.53
C LYS A 172 -5.88 -16.18 -2.51
N PHE A 173 -4.76 -15.65 -3.00
CA PHE A 173 -4.78 -14.58 -4.00
C PHE A 173 -5.39 -15.08 -5.31
N PHE A 174 -5.01 -16.28 -5.77
CA PHE A 174 -5.54 -16.85 -7.01
C PHE A 174 -6.99 -17.33 -6.92
N SER A 175 -7.52 -17.50 -5.71
CA SER A 175 -8.94 -17.81 -5.48
C SER A 175 -9.84 -16.58 -5.54
N GLU A 176 -9.28 -15.37 -5.45
CA GLU A 176 -10.05 -14.13 -5.54
C GLU A 176 -10.43 -13.85 -6.99
N THR A 177 -11.73 -13.73 -7.24
CA THR A 177 -12.30 -13.52 -8.58
C THR A 177 -12.91 -12.13 -8.78
N GLY A 178 -13.11 -11.39 -7.69
CA GLY A 178 -13.60 -10.03 -7.75
C GLY A 178 -12.51 -9.05 -8.19
N GLN A 179 -12.69 -8.36 -9.30
CA GLN A 179 -11.69 -7.42 -9.82
C GLN A 179 -11.32 -6.33 -8.80
N ARG A 180 -12.31 -5.80 -8.09
CA ARG A 180 -12.11 -4.72 -7.12
C ARG A 180 -11.40 -5.20 -5.87
N GLU A 181 -11.70 -6.42 -5.45
CA GLU A 181 -11.04 -7.10 -4.35
C GLU A 181 -9.57 -7.38 -4.68
N VAL A 182 -9.28 -7.86 -5.88
CA VAL A 182 -7.90 -8.06 -6.38
C VAL A 182 -7.15 -6.72 -6.41
N TYR A 183 -7.77 -5.66 -6.92
CA TYR A 183 -7.17 -4.33 -6.94
C TYR A 183 -6.89 -3.81 -5.53
N TYR A 184 -7.84 -3.98 -4.59
CA TYR A 184 -7.64 -3.60 -3.20
C TYR A 184 -6.46 -4.33 -2.57
N LEU A 185 -6.39 -5.66 -2.71
CA LEU A 185 -5.30 -6.47 -2.16
C LEU A 185 -3.94 -6.05 -2.71
N LEU A 186 -3.84 -5.86 -4.01
CA LEU A 186 -2.61 -5.42 -4.68
C LEU A 186 -2.21 -4.02 -4.21
N GLY A 187 -3.11 -3.05 -4.30
CA GLY A 187 -2.83 -1.67 -3.91
C GLY A 187 -2.40 -1.56 -2.45
N ARG A 188 -3.12 -2.26 -1.56
CA ARG A 188 -2.79 -2.31 -0.14
C ARG A 188 -1.41 -2.89 0.13
N THR A 189 -1.08 -4.02 -0.48
CA THR A 189 0.20 -4.69 -0.27
C THR A 189 1.36 -3.91 -0.89
N MET A 190 1.19 -3.44 -2.12
CA MET A 190 2.25 -2.73 -2.85
C MET A 190 2.60 -1.37 -2.24
N THR A 191 1.72 -0.77 -1.45
CA THR A 191 2.01 0.44 -0.68
C THR A 191 3.27 0.29 0.17
N PHE A 192 3.49 -0.87 0.75
CA PHE A 192 4.66 -1.15 1.59
C PHE A 192 5.95 -1.42 0.81
N LEU A 193 5.93 -1.30 -0.50
CA LEU A 193 7.13 -1.26 -1.35
C LEU A 193 7.71 0.16 -1.45
N ARG A 194 6.97 1.18 -1.01
CA ARG A 194 7.47 2.56 -0.94
C ARG A 194 8.61 2.65 0.05
N PRO A 195 9.72 3.35 -0.27
CA PRO A 195 10.87 3.48 0.61
C PRO A 195 10.51 3.96 2.01
N GLU A 196 9.59 4.93 2.11
CA GLU A 196 9.13 5.51 3.38
C GLU A 196 8.45 4.47 4.29
N LEU A 197 7.83 3.45 3.71
CA LEU A 197 6.99 2.49 4.41
C LEU A 197 7.60 1.07 4.49
N ALA A 198 8.58 0.76 3.66
CA ALA A 198 9.12 -0.59 3.48
C ALA A 198 9.63 -1.21 4.79
N LEU A 199 10.36 -0.45 5.60
CA LEU A 199 10.89 -0.94 6.89
C LEU A 199 9.80 -1.28 7.89
N THR A 200 8.60 -0.69 7.78
CA THR A 200 7.48 -0.94 8.71
C THR A 200 6.90 -2.35 8.59
N GLN A 201 7.10 -3.01 7.46
CA GLN A 201 6.70 -4.40 7.22
C GLN A 201 7.88 -5.38 7.39
N ARG A 202 9.09 -4.90 7.15
CA ARG A 202 10.31 -5.72 7.24
C ARG A 202 10.75 -5.97 8.68
N LEU A 203 10.52 -5.01 9.58
CA LEU A 203 10.98 -5.05 10.96
C LEU A 203 9.79 -5.07 11.93
N SER A 204 9.96 -5.75 13.07
CA SER A 204 9.02 -5.57 14.19
C SER A 204 9.06 -4.12 14.68
N ALA A 205 8.00 -3.65 15.35
CA ALA A 205 7.94 -2.28 15.86
C ALA A 205 9.12 -1.97 16.80
N GLU A 206 9.47 -2.89 17.69
CA GLU A 206 10.59 -2.78 18.63
C GLU A 206 11.92 -2.67 17.92
N ARG A 207 12.14 -3.50 16.89
CA ARG A 207 13.36 -3.46 16.12
C ARG A 207 13.46 -2.20 15.27
N LEU A 208 12.35 -1.77 14.65
CA LEU A 208 12.30 -0.53 13.89
C LEU A 208 12.60 0.68 14.78
N GLU A 209 12.08 0.70 16.01
CA GLU A 209 12.40 1.72 16.99
C GLU A 209 13.91 1.73 17.33
N SER A 210 14.50 0.56 17.55
CA SER A 210 15.94 0.45 17.82
C SER A 210 16.80 0.93 16.65
N VAL A 211 16.42 0.59 15.40
CA VAL A 211 17.10 1.06 14.18
C VAL A 211 16.96 2.56 14.00
N LEU A 212 15.77 3.12 14.23
CA LEU A 212 15.51 4.55 14.16
C LEU A 212 16.38 5.30 15.20
N GLN A 213 16.39 4.85 16.45
CA GLN A 213 17.17 5.48 17.51
C GLN A 213 18.68 5.31 17.30
N ALA A 214 19.13 4.18 16.74
CA ALA A 214 20.51 3.98 16.31
C ALA A 214 20.90 4.99 15.22
N ALA A 215 20.06 5.20 14.22
CA ALA A 215 20.30 6.19 13.17
C ALA A 215 20.39 7.62 13.73
N ILE A 216 19.52 7.98 14.66
CA ILE A 216 19.56 9.28 15.36
C ILE A 216 20.89 9.44 16.10
N SER A 217 21.35 8.41 16.79
CA SER A 217 22.60 8.45 17.59
C SER A 217 23.88 8.63 16.76
N LEU A 218 23.81 8.43 15.43
CA LEU A 218 24.95 8.68 14.54
C LEU A 218 25.25 10.17 14.33
N SER A 219 24.28 11.05 14.62
CA SER A 219 24.41 12.48 14.31
C SER A 219 23.88 13.42 15.40
N VAL A 220 23.29 12.89 16.47
CA VAL A 220 22.73 13.66 17.59
C VAL A 220 23.21 13.07 18.90
N ASP A 221 24.06 13.79 19.61
CA ASP A 221 24.72 13.32 20.87
C ASP A 221 23.75 13.26 22.06
N ARG A 222 22.71 14.09 22.05
CA ARG A 222 21.76 14.20 23.17
C ARG A 222 20.34 13.92 22.71
N PHE A 223 20.03 12.65 22.60
CA PHE A 223 18.67 12.18 22.34
C PHE A 223 18.23 11.25 23.47
N ARG A 224 16.96 11.38 23.90
CA ARG A 224 16.42 10.49 24.93
C ARG A 224 15.96 9.19 24.28
N PHE A 225 16.72 8.14 24.48
CA PHE A 225 16.39 6.80 23.97
C PHE A 225 15.32 6.13 24.83
N THR A 226 14.42 5.41 24.17
CA THR A 226 13.30 4.66 24.76
C THR A 226 13.43 3.15 24.51
N ALA A 227 14.15 2.75 23.46
CA ALA A 227 14.44 1.36 23.15
C ALA A 227 15.60 0.81 23.99
N ASP A 228 15.80 -0.51 23.95
CA ASP A 228 16.92 -1.18 24.63
C ASP A 228 18.26 -0.67 24.09
N LEU A 229 19.09 -0.13 24.98
CA LEU A 229 20.41 0.45 24.65
C LEU A 229 21.36 -0.55 23.97
N ARG A 230 21.27 -1.85 24.30
CA ARG A 230 22.10 -2.90 23.67
C ARG A 230 21.70 -3.12 22.22
N LEU A 231 20.39 -3.09 21.95
CA LEU A 231 19.88 -3.18 20.57
C LEU A 231 20.25 -1.94 19.77
N ILE A 232 20.12 -0.76 20.35
CA ILE A 232 20.56 0.50 19.74
C ILE A 232 22.04 0.46 19.38
N ASP A 233 22.92 0.06 20.30
CA ASP A 233 24.37 -0.01 20.06
C ASP A 233 24.71 -1.04 18.96
N THR A 234 24.01 -2.17 18.97
CA THR A 234 24.18 -3.20 17.93
C THR A 234 23.78 -2.68 16.54
N GLU A 235 22.62 -2.06 16.40
CA GLU A 235 22.15 -1.52 15.12
C GLU A 235 23.00 -0.31 14.69
N ARG A 236 23.44 0.53 15.62
CA ARG A 236 24.35 1.64 15.36
C ARG A 236 25.65 1.16 14.72
N LYS A 237 26.32 0.16 15.31
CA LYS A 237 27.56 -0.42 14.75
C LYS A 237 27.34 -0.98 13.34
N ARG A 238 26.20 -1.65 13.11
CA ARG A 238 25.83 -2.16 11.78
C ARG A 238 25.67 -1.03 10.76
N LEU A 239 24.97 0.04 11.13
CA LEU A 239 24.79 1.22 10.29
C LEU A 239 26.13 1.93 10.01
N GLU A 240 26.98 2.13 11.03
CA GLU A 240 28.31 2.73 10.90
C GLU A 240 29.20 1.97 9.91
N GLN A 241 29.14 0.65 9.91
CA GLN A 241 29.92 -0.19 9.00
C GLN A 241 29.39 -0.21 7.56
N HIS A 242 28.09 0.00 7.40
CA HIS A 242 27.42 -0.16 6.11
C HIS A 242 27.25 1.15 5.35
N LEU A 243 26.94 2.24 6.04
CA LEU A 243 26.65 3.52 5.41
C LEU A 243 27.90 4.19 4.83
N THR A 244 27.79 4.63 3.58
CA THR A 244 28.81 5.48 2.96
C THR A 244 28.86 6.87 3.62
N PRO A 245 29.95 7.64 3.48
CA PRO A 245 29.99 9.02 3.99
C PRO A 245 28.83 9.89 3.49
N GLN A 246 28.51 9.81 2.20
CA GLN A 246 27.40 10.55 1.60
C GLN A 246 26.04 10.17 2.21
N ALA A 247 25.82 8.86 2.44
CA ALA A 247 24.61 8.37 3.09
C ALA A 247 24.48 8.85 4.53
N ARG A 248 25.61 8.91 5.27
CA ARG A 248 25.65 9.44 6.64
C ARG A 248 25.30 10.93 6.67
N ASP A 249 25.83 11.72 5.73
CA ASP A 249 25.53 13.15 5.63
C ASP A 249 24.04 13.40 5.28
N ALA A 250 23.48 12.61 4.37
CA ALA A 250 22.06 12.67 4.05
C ALA A 250 21.20 12.31 5.27
N LEU A 251 21.54 11.21 5.94
CA LEU A 251 20.86 10.75 7.15
C LEU A 251 20.93 11.80 8.27
N ALA A 252 22.11 12.40 8.50
CA ALA A 252 22.32 13.42 9.51
C ALA A 252 21.45 14.67 9.30
N ARG A 253 21.27 15.10 8.05
CA ARG A 253 20.40 16.25 7.71
C ARG A 253 18.95 15.98 8.10
N VAL A 254 18.40 14.84 7.67
CA VAL A 254 17.00 14.50 7.94
C VAL A 254 16.78 14.20 9.41
N THR A 255 17.73 13.53 10.06
CA THR A 255 17.68 13.27 11.51
C THR A 255 17.58 14.56 12.32
N LYS A 256 18.36 15.60 11.97
CA LYS A 256 18.30 16.90 12.64
C LYS A 256 16.93 17.58 12.49
N GLU A 257 16.29 17.44 11.32
CA GLU A 257 14.92 17.96 11.12
C GLU A 257 13.90 17.14 11.91
N TYR A 258 14.03 15.82 11.90
CA TYR A 258 13.13 14.95 12.67
C TYR A 258 13.17 15.23 14.17
N VAL A 259 14.36 15.32 14.75
CA VAL A 259 14.53 15.52 16.21
C VAL A 259 13.91 16.83 16.72
N LYS A 260 13.79 17.86 15.86
CA LYS A 260 13.11 19.13 16.22
C LYS A 260 11.62 18.96 16.51
N VAL A 261 10.99 17.97 15.90
CA VAL A 261 9.54 17.71 15.96
C VAL A 261 9.18 16.38 16.61
N ALA A 262 10.19 15.56 16.95
CA ALA A 262 10.02 14.21 17.47
C ALA A 262 9.21 14.17 18.78
N THR A 263 8.25 13.25 18.85
CA THR A 263 7.47 12.94 20.06
C THR A 263 7.59 11.46 20.43
N PRO A 264 7.34 11.07 21.68
CA PRO A 264 7.43 9.67 22.12
C PRO A 264 6.46 8.72 21.38
N THR A 265 5.42 9.25 20.74
CA THR A 265 4.38 8.45 20.05
C THR A 265 4.53 8.44 18.53
N ASP A 266 5.54 9.12 17.97
CA ASP A 266 5.67 9.31 16.52
C ASP A 266 5.73 8.00 15.77
N LEU A 267 6.59 7.06 16.18
CA LEU A 267 6.71 5.78 15.50
C LEU A 267 5.40 5.00 15.51
N ARG A 268 4.69 4.97 16.65
CA ARG A 268 3.39 4.32 16.76
C ARG A 268 2.37 4.98 15.81
N ASN A 269 2.29 6.30 15.81
CA ASN A 269 1.41 7.06 14.93
C ASN A 269 1.76 6.81 13.46
N PHE A 270 3.04 6.77 13.14
CA PHE A 270 3.53 6.46 11.78
C PHE A 270 3.11 5.06 11.33
N LEU A 271 3.28 4.04 12.17
CA LEU A 271 2.87 2.67 11.87
C LEU A 271 1.35 2.54 11.64
N GLU A 272 0.53 3.24 12.42
CA GLU A 272 -0.91 3.33 12.17
C GLU A 272 -1.21 4.04 10.85
N GLY A 273 -0.52 5.16 10.59
CA GLY A 273 -0.63 5.92 9.33
C GLY A 273 -0.21 5.12 8.11
N ALA A 274 0.82 4.28 8.21
CA ALA A 274 1.26 3.39 7.14
C ALA A 274 0.14 2.39 6.76
N GLU A 275 -0.54 1.82 7.75
CA GLU A 275 -1.65 0.91 7.50
C GLU A 275 -2.88 1.62 6.92
N LEU A 276 -3.18 2.85 7.36
CA LEU A 276 -4.23 3.69 6.78
C LEU A 276 -3.88 4.08 5.34
N THR A 277 -2.63 4.45 5.06
CA THR A 277 -2.15 4.72 3.70
C THR A 277 -2.35 3.51 2.79
N ALA A 278 -2.01 2.32 3.27
CA ALA A 278 -2.21 1.08 2.51
C ALA A 278 -3.69 0.84 2.19
N THR A 279 -4.58 1.12 3.15
CA THR A 279 -6.03 1.02 2.96
C THR A 279 -6.53 2.05 1.93
N ARG A 280 -6.05 3.30 1.97
CA ARG A 280 -6.36 4.34 0.98
C ARG A 280 -5.88 3.97 -0.41
N THR A 281 -4.66 3.44 -0.54
CA THR A 281 -4.12 2.98 -1.83
C THR A 281 -4.97 1.86 -2.41
N GLY A 282 -5.32 0.87 -1.60
CA GLY A 282 -6.23 -0.19 -2.01
C GLY A 282 -7.57 0.35 -2.50
N ALA A 283 -8.16 1.31 -1.77
CA ALA A 283 -9.43 1.93 -2.14
C ALA A 283 -9.31 2.76 -3.44
N PHE A 284 -8.23 3.51 -3.59
CA PHE A 284 -7.96 4.30 -4.79
C PHE A 284 -7.89 3.43 -6.05
N VAL A 285 -7.11 2.34 -6.02
CA VAL A 285 -6.99 1.46 -7.20
C VAL A 285 -8.22 0.59 -7.42
N ALA A 286 -8.95 0.21 -6.36
CA ALA A 286 -10.21 -0.50 -6.48
C ALA A 286 -11.30 0.37 -7.13
N GLY A 287 -11.32 1.67 -6.84
CA GLY A 287 -12.23 2.64 -7.43
C GLY A 287 -13.69 2.51 -6.99
N GLU A 288 -14.07 1.47 -6.25
CA GLU A 288 -15.40 1.24 -5.72
C GLU A 288 -15.35 1.00 -4.20
N ILE A 289 -16.24 1.64 -3.45
CA ILE A 289 -16.19 1.67 -1.98
C ILE A 289 -16.75 0.39 -1.34
N GLU A 290 -17.82 -0.19 -1.88
CA GLU A 290 -18.46 -1.35 -1.27
C GLU A 290 -17.58 -2.62 -1.22
N PRO A 291 -16.89 -3.02 -2.30
CA PRO A 291 -15.92 -4.11 -2.25
C PRO A 291 -14.80 -3.84 -1.24
N VAL A 292 -14.30 -2.61 -1.17
CA VAL A 292 -13.26 -2.20 -0.21
C VAL A 292 -13.73 -2.36 1.23
N LYS A 293 -14.97 -1.91 1.54
CA LYS A 293 -15.56 -2.09 2.88
C LYS A 293 -15.60 -3.56 3.27
N ARG A 294 -16.09 -4.44 2.36
CA ARG A 294 -16.14 -5.88 2.63
C ARG A 294 -14.75 -6.43 2.95
N MET A 295 -13.74 -6.06 2.17
CA MET A 295 -12.36 -6.50 2.38
C MET A 295 -11.80 -6.00 3.72
N VAL A 296 -12.01 -4.73 4.06
CA VAL A 296 -11.57 -4.14 5.33
C VAL A 296 -12.27 -4.81 6.52
N MET A 297 -13.59 -5.06 6.41
CA MET A 297 -14.35 -5.69 7.50
C MET A 297 -14.03 -7.18 7.67
N ALA A 298 -13.52 -7.84 6.63
CA ALA A 298 -13.06 -9.23 6.68
C ALA A 298 -11.63 -9.36 7.27
N GLU A 299 -10.91 -8.25 7.48
CA GLU A 299 -9.60 -8.28 8.12
C GLU A 299 -9.74 -8.75 9.58
N THR A 300 -9.18 -9.91 9.89
CA THR A 300 -9.19 -10.52 11.22
C THR A 300 -7.78 -10.81 11.68
N GLY A 301 -7.55 -10.71 13.00
CA GLY A 301 -6.29 -11.13 13.63
C GLY A 301 -5.50 -9.99 14.28
N ALA A 302 -4.51 -10.39 15.10
CA ALA A 302 -3.67 -9.50 15.88
C ALA A 302 -2.64 -8.68 15.04
N ASN A 303 -2.52 -9.00 13.76
CA ASN A 303 -1.52 -8.39 12.88
C ASN A 303 -1.92 -6.98 12.38
N PHE A 304 -3.16 -6.56 12.61
CA PHE A 304 -3.64 -5.24 12.20
C PHE A 304 -3.47 -4.23 13.33
N ARG A 305 -2.71 -3.16 13.08
CA ARG A 305 -2.47 -2.08 14.05
C ARG A 305 -3.67 -1.14 14.17
N VAL A 306 -4.51 -1.09 13.14
CA VAL A 306 -5.69 -0.25 13.07
C VAL A 306 -6.94 -1.11 12.93
N GLN A 307 -7.90 -0.89 13.82
CA GLN A 307 -9.17 -1.62 13.81
C GLN A 307 -9.97 -1.36 12.52
N PRO A 308 -10.68 -2.35 11.96
CA PRO A 308 -11.46 -2.19 10.72
C PRO A 308 -12.40 -0.97 10.73
N ARG A 309 -13.09 -0.72 11.86
CA ARG A 309 -13.98 0.46 12.00
C ARG A 309 -13.23 1.78 11.86
N SER A 310 -11.99 1.86 12.36
CA SER A 310 -11.16 3.06 12.23
C SER A 310 -10.68 3.26 10.80
N LYS A 311 -10.35 2.19 10.07
CA LYS A 311 -10.05 2.21 8.63
C LYS A 311 -11.24 2.71 7.82
N ILE A 312 -12.45 2.22 8.11
CA ILE A 312 -13.68 2.68 7.45
C ILE A 312 -13.91 4.17 7.69
N ARG A 313 -13.69 4.65 8.93
CA ARG A 313 -13.81 6.09 9.24
C ARG A 313 -12.80 6.92 8.46
N ASP A 314 -11.55 6.47 8.35
CA ASP A 314 -10.53 7.14 7.54
C ASP A 314 -10.89 7.14 6.05
N LEU A 315 -11.37 6.03 5.52
CA LEU A 315 -11.83 5.95 4.13
C LEU A 315 -13.00 6.91 3.83
N LEU A 316 -13.90 7.12 4.80
CA LEU A 316 -14.99 8.10 4.66
C LEU A 316 -14.42 9.52 4.49
N VAL A 317 -13.47 9.90 5.33
CA VAL A 317 -12.80 11.22 5.23
C VAL A 317 -12.03 11.34 3.92
N PHE A 318 -11.29 10.31 3.53
CA PHE A 318 -10.51 10.27 2.28
C PHE A 318 -11.40 10.35 1.03
N ALA A 319 -12.51 9.63 1.00
CA ALA A 319 -13.42 9.58 -0.15
C ALA A 319 -14.28 10.83 -0.32
N LEU A 320 -14.59 11.53 0.78
CA LEU A 320 -15.37 12.78 0.76
C LEU A 320 -14.50 14.04 0.70
N GLY A 321 -13.19 13.90 0.95
CA GLY A 321 -12.23 14.98 0.82
C GLY A 321 -11.73 15.15 -0.62
N ASP A 322 -10.88 16.16 -0.80
CA ASP A 322 -10.32 16.49 -2.13
C ASP A 322 -9.26 15.50 -2.59
N ASP A 323 -8.66 14.73 -1.68
CA ASP A 323 -7.51 13.86 -1.96
C ASP A 323 -7.83 12.76 -2.97
N LEU A 324 -8.91 12.00 -2.75
CA LEU A 324 -9.29 10.91 -3.68
C LEU A 324 -9.70 11.47 -5.04
N HIS A 325 -10.44 12.57 -5.07
CA HIS A 325 -10.81 13.24 -6.32
C HIS A 325 -9.58 13.70 -7.08
N ALA A 326 -8.62 14.38 -6.43
CA ALA A 326 -7.37 14.84 -7.06
C ALA A 326 -6.57 13.68 -7.67
N LEU A 327 -6.44 12.54 -6.96
CA LEU A 327 -5.79 11.34 -7.46
C LEU A 327 -6.50 10.79 -8.71
N ARG A 328 -7.82 10.70 -8.70
CA ARG A 328 -8.63 10.19 -9.81
C ARG A 328 -8.51 11.07 -11.05
N VAL A 329 -8.53 12.40 -10.87
CA VAL A 329 -8.29 13.36 -11.96
C VAL A 329 -6.87 13.20 -12.52
N ALA A 330 -5.87 13.10 -11.64
CA ALA A 330 -4.47 12.99 -12.05
C ALA A 330 -4.19 11.75 -12.91
N VAL A 331 -4.79 10.60 -12.58
CA VAL A 331 -4.62 9.36 -13.36
C VAL A 331 -5.67 9.17 -14.46
N GLY A 332 -6.69 10.05 -14.54
CA GLY A 332 -7.72 10.04 -15.59
C GLY A 332 -8.86 9.04 -15.36
N THR A 333 -9.14 8.69 -14.10
CA THR A 333 -10.26 7.80 -13.72
C THR A 333 -11.46 8.52 -13.12
N ASN A 334 -11.44 9.85 -13.08
CA ASN A 334 -12.55 10.66 -12.60
C ASN A 334 -13.78 10.57 -13.51
N VAL A 335 -14.96 10.74 -12.92
CA VAL A 335 -16.23 10.73 -13.66
C VAL A 335 -16.40 12.05 -14.40
N GLU A 336 -16.43 12.00 -15.74
CA GLU A 336 -16.75 13.14 -16.58
C GLU A 336 -17.96 12.83 -17.46
N VAL A 337 -18.94 13.71 -17.43
CA VAL A 337 -20.10 13.64 -18.32
C VAL A 337 -19.87 14.56 -19.52
N GLN A 338 -19.65 13.98 -20.69
CA GLN A 338 -19.59 14.75 -21.93
C GLN A 338 -21.00 15.21 -22.28
N ILE A 339 -21.31 16.46 -22.02
CA ILE A 339 -22.52 17.09 -22.57
C ILE A 339 -22.23 17.31 -24.05
N ARG A 340 -22.75 16.42 -24.92
CA ARG A 340 -22.78 16.72 -26.36
C ARG A 340 -23.55 18.02 -26.53
N LYS A 341 -22.85 19.08 -27.00
CA LYS A 341 -23.48 20.30 -27.46
C LYS A 341 -24.21 20.05 -28.77
#